data_ea583cf5f7b22d6d67632bc4a24aa734
#
_entry.id   ea583cf5f7b22d6d67632bc4a24aa734
#
_cell.length_a   1.000
_cell.length_b   1.000
_cell.length_c   1.000
_cell.angle_alpha   90.00
_cell.angle_beta   90.00
_cell.angle_gamma   90.00
#
_symmetry.space_group_name_H-M   'P 1'
#
loop_
_entity.id
_entity.type
_entity.pdbx_description
1 polymer ?
#
loop_
_entity_poly.entity_id
_entity_poly.type
_entity_poly.pdbx_seq_one_letter_code
_entity_poly.pdbx_strand_id
1 'polypeptide(L)'
;MKRTISFILALLMLFALSACVNNQNKINTETKIITDSAGDQVEIPSKVDAVINLVTYGCQVMVGLDFGDYLMGINVDAIESAWMGEIYPRINEIPKYDQEASAEVLLKANADIVLVQEAEQARNLRSKGVTAVTFSYWSIDDMKVALKMLGEILGEDATLKCDKYLAYLEGNIKLVSEKMDGKITERETLYYINGVSNKGLYKTAGKGSTNSACADLSYTTFATDALIESPANKVDSEAILGVNPQNIMIGGIYQHVLYDELMSTSEWSNNTAVKNGNVFKVPMGISAWNRYGIEIAIMIPWTTAVVYQGIFDYDIVQETIDFYKEFSGYTLTEQQAHYILEGLMPSGEKQIAN
;
A
#
# COMPACT_ATOMS: atom_id res chain seq x y z
N MET A 1 -69.30 0.89 -42.86
CA MET A 1 -68.80 1.47 -41.58
C MET A 1 -68.14 0.46 -40.60
N LYS A 2 -68.65 -0.79 -40.46
CA LYS A 2 -67.99 -1.76 -39.50
C LYS A 2 -66.60 -2.29 -39.96
N ARG A 3 -66.25 -2.33 -41.21
CA ARG A 3 -64.99 -2.81 -41.71
C ARG A 3 -63.85 -1.75 -41.69
N THR A 4 -64.16 -0.47 -41.75
CA THR A 4 -63.22 0.64 -41.67
C THR A 4 -62.80 0.92 -40.21
N ILE A 5 -63.62 0.69 -39.25
CA ILE A 5 -63.30 0.84 -37.82
C ILE A 5 -62.34 -0.26 -37.33
N SER A 6 -62.42 -1.49 -37.87
CA SER A 6 -61.52 -2.60 -37.54
C SER A 6 -60.10 -2.36 -38.04
N PHE A 7 -59.92 -1.70 -39.20
CA PHE A 7 -58.60 -1.38 -39.75
C PHE A 7 -57.91 -0.25 -38.97
N ILE A 8 -58.66 0.73 -38.47
CA ILE A 8 -58.09 1.84 -37.68
C ILE A 8 -57.68 1.34 -36.27
N LEU A 9 -58.47 0.41 -35.68
CA LEU A 9 -58.07 -0.20 -34.38
C LEU A 9 -56.83 -1.10 -34.48
N ALA A 10 -56.66 -1.83 -35.59
CA ALA A 10 -55.50 -2.66 -35.85
C ALA A 10 -54.24 -1.81 -36.10
N LEU A 11 -54.36 -0.63 -36.77
CA LEU A 11 -53.26 0.29 -37.01
C LEU A 11 -52.82 1.02 -35.73
N LEU A 12 -53.75 1.35 -34.82
CA LEU A 12 -53.48 1.92 -33.50
C LEU A 12 -52.79 0.93 -32.55
N MET A 13 -53.09 -0.38 -32.64
CA MET A 13 -52.35 -1.40 -31.85
C MET A 13 -50.95 -1.66 -32.35
N LEU A 14 -50.66 -1.47 -33.65
CA LEU A 14 -49.29 -1.57 -34.20
C LEU A 14 -48.41 -0.39 -33.79
N PHE A 15 -48.97 0.80 -33.55
CA PHE A 15 -48.22 1.94 -33.00
C PHE A 15 -48.00 1.84 -31.50
N ALA A 16 -48.87 1.16 -30.74
CA ALA A 16 -48.70 0.94 -29.31
C ALA A 16 -47.63 -0.11 -28.98
N LEU A 17 -47.35 -1.06 -29.89
CA LEU A 17 -46.30 -2.06 -29.76
C LEU A 17 -44.89 -1.51 -30.10
N SER A 18 -44.82 -0.41 -30.88
CA SER A 18 -43.54 0.27 -31.19
C SER A 18 -43.09 1.21 -30.08
N ALA A 19 -43.94 1.54 -29.10
CA ALA A 19 -43.61 2.42 -27.99
C ALA A 19 -43.08 1.66 -26.75
N CYS A 20 -43.07 0.32 -26.75
CA CYS A 20 -42.59 -0.51 -25.65
C CYS A 20 -41.18 -1.12 -25.88
N VAL A 21 -40.51 -0.76 -26.96
CA VAL A 21 -39.15 -1.21 -27.24
C VAL A 21 -38.26 0.02 -27.42
N ASN A 22 -37.97 0.72 -26.35
CA ASN A 22 -36.77 1.51 -26.13
C ASN A 22 -36.80 2.20 -24.75
N ASN A 23 -36.97 1.43 -23.71
CA ASN A 23 -36.48 1.86 -22.38
C ASN A 23 -35.27 1.00 -22.00
N GLN A 24 -34.29 0.94 -22.89
CA GLN A 24 -32.91 0.91 -22.39
C GLN A 24 -32.72 2.32 -21.83
N ASN A 25 -32.80 2.44 -20.51
CA ASN A 25 -32.10 3.47 -19.78
C ASN A 25 -30.62 3.32 -20.20
N LYS A 26 -30.22 4.01 -21.26
CA LYS A 26 -28.84 4.49 -21.35
C LYS A 26 -28.70 5.39 -20.13
N ILE A 27 -28.23 4.83 -19.04
CA ILE A 27 -27.56 5.60 -18.02
C ILE A 27 -26.44 6.26 -18.82
N ASN A 28 -26.64 7.53 -19.15
CA ASN A 28 -25.62 8.36 -19.79
C ASN A 28 -24.63 8.63 -18.66
N THR A 29 -23.78 7.64 -18.35
CA THR A 29 -22.72 7.76 -17.36
C THR A 29 -21.72 8.70 -18.03
N GLU A 30 -21.67 9.95 -17.55
CA GLU A 30 -20.58 10.84 -17.91
C GLU A 30 -19.27 10.13 -17.63
N THR A 31 -18.32 10.27 -18.56
CA THR A 31 -16.98 9.68 -18.43
C THR A 31 -15.93 10.77 -18.35
N LYS A 32 -14.80 10.44 -17.78
CA LYS A 32 -13.58 11.27 -17.78
C LYS A 32 -12.41 10.43 -18.21
N ILE A 33 -11.37 11.08 -18.74
CA ILE A 33 -10.12 10.42 -19.11
C ILE A 33 -9.09 10.72 -18.04
N ILE A 34 -8.44 9.67 -17.54
CA ILE A 34 -7.31 9.77 -16.63
C ILE A 34 -6.05 9.20 -17.29
N THR A 35 -4.88 9.56 -16.75
CA THR A 35 -3.61 8.92 -17.11
C THR A 35 -3.24 7.95 -16.01
N ASP A 36 -3.14 6.64 -16.34
CA ASP A 36 -2.80 5.63 -15.34
C ASP A 36 -1.29 5.58 -15.02
N SER A 37 -0.88 4.79 -14.02
CA SER A 37 0.54 4.69 -13.60
C SER A 37 1.48 4.19 -14.71
N ALA A 38 0.94 3.56 -15.77
CA ALA A 38 1.71 3.13 -16.93
C ALA A 38 1.78 4.20 -18.03
N GLY A 39 1.11 5.35 -17.86
CA GLY A 39 1.00 6.43 -18.84
C GLY A 39 -0.10 6.21 -19.89
N ASP A 40 -0.94 5.18 -19.72
CA ASP A 40 -2.07 4.94 -20.62
C ASP A 40 -3.22 5.91 -20.33
N GLN A 41 -3.86 6.43 -21.39
CA GLN A 41 -5.12 7.19 -21.28
C GLN A 41 -6.28 6.22 -21.12
N VAL A 42 -7.00 6.31 -20.00
CA VAL A 42 -8.10 5.41 -19.66
C VAL A 42 -9.38 6.19 -19.46
N GLU A 43 -10.41 5.83 -20.22
CA GLU A 43 -11.75 6.37 -20.00
C GLU A 43 -12.43 5.61 -18.86
N ILE A 44 -12.85 6.35 -17.83
CA ILE A 44 -13.52 5.83 -16.63
C ILE A 44 -14.84 6.58 -16.39
N PRO A 45 -15.78 6.06 -15.59
CA PRO A 45 -16.95 6.84 -15.15
C PRO A 45 -16.51 8.13 -14.45
N SER A 46 -17.21 9.25 -14.68
CA SER A 46 -16.92 10.53 -14.01
C SER A 46 -17.06 10.42 -12.49
N LYS A 47 -17.98 9.56 -12.02
CA LYS A 47 -18.16 9.20 -10.62
C LYS A 47 -17.78 7.73 -10.43
N VAL A 48 -16.89 7.46 -9.51
CA VAL A 48 -16.43 6.12 -9.12
C VAL A 48 -16.83 5.88 -7.67
N ASP A 49 -17.71 4.91 -7.44
CA ASP A 49 -18.19 4.51 -6.12
C ASP A 49 -17.81 3.05 -5.78
N ALA A 50 -17.43 2.25 -6.77
CA ALA A 50 -17.17 0.81 -6.63
C ALA A 50 -15.86 0.39 -7.29
N VAL A 51 -14.87 0.07 -6.48
CA VAL A 51 -13.50 -0.30 -6.90
C VAL A 51 -13.21 -1.75 -6.53
N ILE A 52 -12.79 -2.57 -7.49
CA ILE A 52 -12.08 -3.81 -7.19
C ILE A 52 -10.59 -3.50 -7.25
N ASN A 53 -9.88 -3.71 -6.14
CA ASN A 53 -8.44 -3.46 -6.09
C ASN A 53 -7.69 -4.80 -5.99
N LEU A 54 -7.04 -5.21 -7.09
CA LEU A 54 -6.23 -6.43 -7.17
C LEU A 54 -4.77 -6.21 -6.75
N VAL A 55 -4.42 -4.96 -6.36
CA VAL A 55 -3.07 -4.61 -5.90
C VAL A 55 -3.05 -4.68 -4.37
N THR A 56 -2.25 -5.58 -3.81
CA THR A 56 -2.16 -5.81 -2.35
C THR A 56 -1.93 -4.52 -1.58
N TYR A 57 -0.86 -3.78 -1.87
CA TYR A 57 -0.57 -2.51 -1.22
C TYR A 57 -1.57 -1.40 -1.59
N GLY A 58 -2.20 -1.49 -2.76
CA GLY A 58 -3.27 -0.57 -3.15
C GLY A 58 -4.49 -0.67 -2.23
N CYS A 59 -4.86 -1.89 -1.79
CA CYS A 59 -5.90 -2.09 -0.78
C CYS A 59 -5.50 -1.46 0.57
N GLN A 60 -4.24 -1.65 0.99
CA GLN A 60 -3.69 -1.09 2.22
C GLN A 60 -3.68 0.45 2.18
N VAL A 61 -3.29 1.03 1.04
CA VAL A 61 -3.36 2.49 0.80
C VAL A 61 -4.79 3.01 0.90
N MET A 62 -5.76 2.34 0.26
CA MET A 62 -7.15 2.78 0.30
C MET A 62 -7.72 2.73 1.72
N VAL A 63 -7.45 1.69 2.49
CA VAL A 63 -7.85 1.63 3.91
C VAL A 63 -7.11 2.69 4.72
N GLY A 64 -5.82 2.86 4.50
CA GLY A 64 -4.98 3.81 5.21
C GLY A 64 -5.38 5.26 4.99
N LEU A 65 -5.86 5.60 3.81
CA LEU A 65 -6.39 6.94 3.48
C LEU A 65 -7.90 7.07 3.69
N ASP A 66 -8.52 6.11 4.41
CA ASP A 66 -9.97 6.14 4.70
C ASP A 66 -10.84 6.12 3.41
N PHE A 67 -10.35 5.43 2.37
CA PHE A 67 -11.08 5.17 1.14
C PHE A 67 -11.64 3.73 1.11
N GLY A 68 -11.70 3.07 2.25
CA GLY A 68 -12.18 1.70 2.36
C GLY A 68 -13.61 1.51 1.83
N ASP A 69 -14.45 2.52 1.97
CA ASP A 69 -15.86 2.46 1.52
C ASP A 69 -16.02 2.36 0.00
N TYR A 70 -15.02 2.76 -0.77
CA TYR A 70 -15.00 2.52 -2.22
C TYR A 70 -14.66 1.06 -2.58
N LEU A 71 -14.09 0.27 -1.66
CA LEU A 71 -13.68 -1.10 -1.93
C LEU A 71 -14.90 -2.02 -2.03
N MET A 72 -15.13 -2.55 -3.21
CA MET A 72 -16.12 -3.58 -3.54
C MET A 72 -15.49 -4.98 -3.64
N GLY A 73 -14.20 -5.04 -3.89
CA GLY A 73 -13.40 -6.26 -3.96
C GLY A 73 -11.94 -5.97 -3.66
N ILE A 74 -11.24 -6.92 -3.05
CA ILE A 74 -9.84 -6.80 -2.67
C ILE A 74 -9.02 -7.99 -3.14
N ASN A 75 -7.71 -7.80 -3.26
CA ASN A 75 -6.77 -8.90 -3.47
C ASN A 75 -6.82 -9.89 -2.30
N VAL A 76 -6.69 -11.20 -2.58
CA VAL A 76 -6.73 -12.26 -1.55
C VAL A 76 -5.68 -12.07 -0.45
N ASP A 77 -4.53 -11.47 -0.78
CA ASP A 77 -3.39 -11.24 0.11
C ASP A 77 -3.36 -9.81 0.69
N ALA A 78 -4.45 -9.03 0.52
CA ALA A 78 -4.48 -7.63 0.94
C ALA A 78 -4.39 -7.45 2.47
N ILE A 79 -4.94 -8.39 3.25
CA ILE A 79 -4.97 -8.33 4.70
C ILE A 79 -3.71 -8.99 5.26
N GLU A 80 -2.64 -8.21 5.42
CA GLU A 80 -1.37 -8.68 5.97
C GLU A 80 -1.36 -8.62 7.51
N SER A 81 -2.06 -7.64 8.08
CA SER A 81 -2.05 -7.35 9.51
C SER A 81 -3.44 -7.37 10.12
N ALA A 82 -3.55 -7.81 11.37
CA ALA A 82 -4.78 -7.72 12.15
C ALA A 82 -5.25 -6.26 12.37
N TRP A 83 -4.33 -5.29 12.32
CA TRP A 83 -4.65 -3.87 12.41
C TRP A 83 -5.52 -3.38 11.27
N MET A 84 -5.37 -3.95 10.06
CA MET A 84 -6.23 -3.57 8.93
C MET A 84 -7.70 -3.87 9.23
N GLY A 85 -7.99 -5.02 9.87
CA GLY A 85 -9.34 -5.38 10.30
C GLY A 85 -9.81 -4.62 11.53
N GLU A 86 -8.91 -4.18 12.41
CA GLU A 86 -9.24 -3.33 13.57
C GLU A 86 -9.61 -1.91 13.13
N ILE A 87 -8.82 -1.34 12.20
CA ILE A 87 -9.00 0.03 11.70
C ILE A 87 -10.21 0.11 10.76
N TYR A 88 -10.41 -0.89 9.92
CA TYR A 88 -11.51 -0.95 8.98
C TYR A 88 -12.19 -2.34 9.02
N PRO A 89 -13.08 -2.62 9.97
CA PRO A 89 -13.67 -3.95 10.20
C PRO A 89 -14.38 -4.54 8.98
N ARG A 90 -15.02 -3.70 8.15
CA ARG A 90 -15.70 -4.11 6.93
C ARG A 90 -14.77 -4.83 5.93
N ILE A 91 -13.44 -4.64 6.02
CA ILE A 91 -12.49 -5.28 5.10
C ILE A 91 -12.60 -6.82 5.10
N ASN A 92 -13.00 -7.41 6.23
CA ASN A 92 -13.15 -8.85 6.37
C ASN A 92 -14.38 -9.42 5.63
N GLU A 93 -15.34 -8.56 5.28
CA GLU A 93 -16.60 -8.91 4.58
C GLU A 93 -16.50 -8.67 3.07
N ILE A 94 -15.50 -7.93 2.61
CA ILE A 94 -15.31 -7.59 1.19
C ILE A 94 -14.88 -8.85 0.41
N PRO A 95 -15.52 -9.12 -0.76
CA PRO A 95 -15.12 -10.21 -1.64
C PRO A 95 -13.66 -10.18 -2.03
N LYS A 96 -13.01 -11.33 -2.01
CA LYS A 96 -11.58 -11.50 -2.33
C LYS A 96 -11.41 -12.06 -3.73
N TYR A 97 -10.44 -11.52 -4.45
CA TYR A 97 -10.10 -11.89 -5.82
C TYR A 97 -8.61 -12.21 -5.94
N ASP A 98 -8.29 -13.20 -6.77
CA ASP A 98 -6.91 -13.45 -7.15
C ASP A 98 -6.36 -12.27 -7.96
N GLN A 99 -5.05 -12.03 -7.88
CA GLN A 99 -4.38 -10.98 -8.66
C GLN A 99 -4.65 -11.15 -10.17
N GLU A 100 -4.71 -12.39 -10.65
CA GLU A 100 -4.95 -12.76 -12.04
C GLU A 100 -6.43 -13.08 -12.34
N ALA A 101 -7.36 -12.45 -11.61
CA ALA A 101 -8.80 -12.69 -11.82
C ALA A 101 -9.19 -12.45 -13.28
N SER A 102 -10.00 -13.36 -13.84
CA SER A 102 -10.41 -13.28 -15.24
C SER A 102 -11.39 -12.14 -15.53
N ALA A 103 -11.39 -11.62 -16.76
CA ALA A 103 -12.31 -10.58 -17.18
C ALA A 103 -13.78 -10.97 -16.95
N GLU A 104 -14.16 -12.24 -17.14
CA GLU A 104 -15.52 -12.72 -16.90
C GLU A 104 -15.94 -12.56 -15.45
N VAL A 105 -15.07 -12.90 -14.50
CA VAL A 105 -15.30 -12.76 -13.06
C VAL A 105 -15.45 -11.28 -12.70
N LEU A 106 -14.56 -10.43 -13.20
CA LEU A 106 -14.55 -8.99 -12.92
C LEU A 106 -15.76 -8.27 -13.52
N LEU A 107 -16.16 -8.59 -14.75
CA LEU A 107 -17.38 -8.04 -15.38
C LEU A 107 -18.64 -8.43 -14.62
N LYS A 108 -18.70 -9.67 -14.12
CA LYS A 108 -19.84 -10.14 -13.31
C LYS A 108 -19.94 -9.41 -11.97
N ALA A 109 -18.84 -8.97 -11.40
CA ALA A 109 -18.84 -8.19 -10.17
C ALA A 109 -19.40 -6.78 -10.36
N ASN A 110 -19.36 -6.22 -11.58
CA ASN A 110 -19.94 -4.93 -11.96
C ASN A 110 -19.38 -3.75 -11.16
N ALA A 111 -18.06 -3.74 -10.91
CA ALA A 111 -17.36 -2.58 -10.35
C ALA A 111 -17.22 -1.46 -11.40
N ASP A 112 -17.14 -0.22 -10.95
CA ASP A 112 -16.89 0.93 -11.82
C ASP A 112 -15.49 0.86 -12.45
N ILE A 113 -14.50 0.47 -11.65
CA ILE A 113 -13.11 0.28 -12.09
C ILE A 113 -12.46 -0.92 -11.39
N VAL A 114 -11.41 -1.44 -12.01
CA VAL A 114 -10.52 -2.46 -11.44
C VAL A 114 -9.10 -1.93 -11.44
N LEU A 115 -8.48 -1.85 -10.28
CA LEU A 115 -7.06 -1.49 -10.13
C LEU A 115 -6.20 -2.74 -10.24
N VAL A 116 -5.18 -2.70 -11.09
CA VAL A 116 -4.21 -3.80 -11.30
C VAL A 116 -2.79 -3.25 -11.27
N GLN A 117 -1.82 -4.10 -10.93
CA GLN A 117 -0.42 -3.67 -10.84
C GLN A 117 0.26 -3.60 -12.20
N GLU A 118 0.01 -4.56 -13.07
CA GLU A 118 0.74 -4.74 -14.32
C GLU A 118 0.02 -4.08 -15.50
N ALA A 119 0.73 -3.24 -16.27
CA ALA A 119 0.18 -2.53 -17.42
C ALA A 119 -0.36 -3.47 -18.51
N GLU A 120 0.30 -4.61 -18.75
CA GLU A 120 -0.15 -5.58 -19.72
C GLU A 120 -1.47 -6.23 -19.30
N GLN A 121 -1.61 -6.55 -18.00
CA GLN A 121 -2.85 -7.06 -17.42
C GLN A 121 -3.98 -6.04 -17.60
N ALA A 122 -3.73 -4.75 -17.32
CA ALA A 122 -4.72 -3.68 -17.51
C ALA A 122 -5.20 -3.60 -18.96
N ARG A 123 -4.27 -3.58 -19.92
CA ARG A 123 -4.58 -3.51 -21.35
C ARG A 123 -5.36 -4.75 -21.83
N ASN A 124 -5.00 -5.95 -21.36
CA ASN A 124 -5.72 -7.19 -21.67
C ASN A 124 -7.15 -7.16 -21.11
N LEU A 125 -7.33 -6.71 -19.87
CA LEU A 125 -8.66 -6.57 -19.25
C LEU A 125 -9.52 -5.53 -19.99
N ARG A 126 -8.95 -4.36 -20.36
CA ARG A 126 -9.64 -3.33 -21.15
C ARG A 126 -10.09 -3.87 -22.53
N SER A 127 -9.27 -4.67 -23.20
CA SER A 127 -9.65 -5.28 -24.48
C SER A 127 -10.85 -6.23 -24.38
N LYS A 128 -11.18 -6.70 -23.19
CA LYS A 128 -12.31 -7.57 -22.86
C LYS A 128 -13.49 -6.82 -22.22
N GLY A 129 -13.45 -5.49 -22.16
CA GLY A 129 -14.52 -4.64 -21.68
C GLY A 129 -14.50 -4.32 -20.18
N VAL A 130 -13.44 -4.67 -19.45
CA VAL A 130 -13.26 -4.28 -18.04
C VAL A 130 -12.61 -2.90 -17.98
N THR A 131 -13.15 -1.97 -17.21
CA THR A 131 -12.52 -0.66 -16.94
C THR A 131 -11.33 -0.84 -15.99
N ALA A 132 -10.20 -1.31 -16.52
CA ALA A 132 -9.00 -1.59 -15.74
C ALA A 132 -8.00 -0.42 -15.80
N VAL A 133 -7.46 -0.06 -14.64
CA VAL A 133 -6.51 1.05 -14.44
C VAL A 133 -5.25 0.50 -13.81
N THR A 134 -4.08 0.84 -14.33
CA THR A 134 -2.81 0.47 -13.73
C THR A 134 -2.55 1.34 -12.50
N PHE A 135 -2.43 0.71 -11.34
CA PHE A 135 -2.04 1.33 -10.08
C PHE A 135 -0.73 0.70 -9.60
N SER A 136 0.38 1.35 -9.91
CA SER A 136 1.70 0.80 -9.66
C SER A 136 2.70 1.88 -9.33
N TYR A 137 3.60 1.62 -8.38
CA TYR A 137 4.75 2.48 -8.07
C TYR A 137 5.88 1.66 -7.45
N TRP A 138 7.11 2.09 -7.73
CA TRP A 138 8.34 1.43 -7.31
C TRP A 138 9.30 2.39 -6.60
N SER A 139 8.96 3.68 -6.56
CA SER A 139 9.69 4.74 -5.88
C SER A 139 8.72 5.67 -5.15
N ILE A 140 9.25 6.53 -4.28
CA ILE A 140 8.46 7.58 -3.62
C ILE A 140 7.85 8.55 -4.64
N ASP A 141 8.58 8.88 -5.71
CA ASP A 141 8.06 9.79 -6.74
C ASP A 141 6.95 9.14 -7.56
N ASP A 142 7.07 7.84 -7.91
CA ASP A 142 5.97 7.10 -8.55
C ASP A 142 4.75 6.99 -7.62
N MET A 143 4.97 6.78 -6.32
CA MET A 143 3.90 6.77 -5.32
C MET A 143 3.13 8.10 -5.31
N LYS A 144 3.83 9.23 -5.37
CA LYS A 144 3.18 10.55 -5.46
C LYS A 144 2.27 10.66 -6.70
N VAL A 145 2.74 10.18 -7.84
CA VAL A 145 1.94 10.16 -9.08
C VAL A 145 0.72 9.25 -8.94
N ALA A 146 0.91 8.04 -8.41
CA ALA A 146 -0.18 7.06 -8.23
C ALA A 146 -1.26 7.56 -7.25
N LEU A 147 -0.86 8.22 -6.14
CA LEU A 147 -1.80 8.77 -5.17
C LEU A 147 -2.58 9.97 -5.73
N LYS A 148 -1.95 10.84 -6.51
CA LYS A 148 -2.66 11.93 -7.20
C LYS A 148 -3.69 11.38 -8.18
N MET A 149 -3.32 10.38 -8.96
CA MET A 149 -4.25 9.67 -9.85
C MET A 149 -5.40 9.02 -9.06
N LEU A 150 -5.12 8.37 -7.93
CA LEU A 150 -6.16 7.79 -7.08
C LEU A 150 -7.16 8.85 -6.58
N GLY A 151 -6.65 10.00 -6.13
CA GLY A 151 -7.48 11.15 -5.76
C GLY A 151 -8.37 11.62 -6.91
N GLU A 152 -7.80 11.80 -8.11
CA GLU A 152 -8.53 12.18 -9.32
C GLU A 152 -9.63 11.16 -9.68
N ILE A 153 -9.35 9.86 -9.55
CA ILE A 153 -10.31 8.78 -9.79
C ILE A 153 -11.50 8.89 -8.84
N LEU A 154 -11.25 9.04 -7.54
CA LEU A 154 -12.26 8.98 -6.48
C LEU A 154 -12.99 10.32 -6.25
N GLY A 155 -12.44 11.45 -6.74
CA GLY A 155 -13.08 12.76 -6.71
C GLY A 155 -12.40 13.79 -5.81
N GLU A 156 -13.06 14.95 -5.64
CA GLU A 156 -12.45 16.13 -5.04
C GLU A 156 -11.99 15.91 -3.59
N ASP A 157 -12.82 15.31 -2.74
CA ASP A 157 -12.47 15.05 -1.33
C ASP A 157 -11.29 14.09 -1.21
N ALA A 158 -11.23 13.07 -2.07
CA ALA A 158 -10.12 12.15 -2.14
C ALA A 158 -8.83 12.82 -2.64
N THR A 159 -8.94 13.73 -3.61
CA THR A 159 -7.80 14.54 -4.08
C THR A 159 -7.22 15.37 -2.95
N LEU A 160 -8.06 16.08 -2.20
CA LEU A 160 -7.62 16.88 -1.05
C LEU A 160 -6.93 16.00 0.02
N LYS A 161 -7.45 14.81 0.27
CA LYS A 161 -6.85 13.88 1.25
C LYS A 161 -5.51 13.31 0.77
N CYS A 162 -5.41 12.93 -0.50
CA CYS A 162 -4.14 12.52 -1.10
C CYS A 162 -3.09 13.64 -1.06
N ASP A 163 -3.47 14.86 -1.43
CA ASP A 163 -2.56 16.02 -1.38
C ASP A 163 -2.08 16.30 0.06
N LYS A 164 -2.97 16.19 1.04
CA LYS A 164 -2.62 16.35 2.46
C LYS A 164 -1.62 15.27 2.92
N TYR A 165 -1.85 14.00 2.53
CA TYR A 165 -0.92 12.92 2.83
C TYR A 165 0.45 13.15 2.16
N LEU A 166 0.47 13.56 0.90
CA LEU A 166 1.72 13.84 0.18
C LEU A 166 2.50 15.01 0.81
N ALA A 167 1.79 16.06 1.25
CA ALA A 167 2.42 17.15 1.99
C ALA A 167 3.00 16.68 3.33
N TYR A 168 2.33 15.77 4.04
CA TYR A 168 2.84 15.16 5.27
C TYR A 168 4.10 14.31 5.01
N LEU A 169 4.09 13.45 3.98
CA LEU A 169 5.26 12.67 3.58
C LEU A 169 6.46 13.58 3.26
N GLU A 170 6.25 14.60 2.43
CA GLU A 170 7.30 15.57 2.08
C GLU A 170 7.78 16.37 3.30
N GLY A 171 6.87 16.72 4.20
CA GLY A 171 7.18 17.36 5.47
C GLY A 171 8.10 16.52 6.35
N ASN A 172 7.85 15.23 6.47
CA ASN A 172 8.70 14.30 7.22
C ASN A 172 10.08 14.09 6.59
N ILE A 173 10.14 13.95 5.27
CA ILE A 173 11.43 13.89 4.55
C ILE A 173 12.25 15.14 4.80
N LYS A 174 11.62 16.32 4.70
CA LYS A 174 12.25 17.61 4.96
C LYS A 174 12.69 17.75 6.42
N LEU A 175 11.83 17.34 7.38
CA LEU A 175 12.15 17.38 8.81
C LEU A 175 13.43 16.58 9.12
N VAL A 176 13.51 15.35 8.59
CA VAL A 176 14.71 14.51 8.76
C VAL A 176 15.93 15.19 8.14
N SER A 177 15.82 15.69 6.91
CA SER A 177 16.91 16.37 6.23
C SER A 177 17.43 17.59 7.02
N GLU A 178 16.52 18.48 7.45
CA GLU A 178 16.89 19.69 8.21
C GLU A 178 17.49 19.40 9.58
N LYS A 179 17.07 18.32 10.22
CA LYS A 179 17.56 17.92 11.55
C LYS A 179 18.89 17.20 11.48
N MET A 180 19.13 16.41 10.43
CA MET A 180 20.31 15.56 10.31
C MET A 180 21.46 16.22 9.55
N ASP A 181 21.16 17.21 8.66
CA ASP A 181 22.18 17.86 7.86
C ASP A 181 23.23 18.56 8.73
N GLY A 182 24.49 18.23 8.47
CA GLY A 182 25.64 18.75 9.25
C GLY A 182 25.75 18.22 10.68
N LYS A 183 24.89 17.30 11.13
CA LYS A 183 24.92 16.71 12.48
C LYS A 183 25.76 15.42 12.55
N ILE A 184 25.84 14.72 11.43
CA ILE A 184 26.61 13.47 11.31
C ILE A 184 27.69 13.64 10.26
N THR A 185 28.87 13.04 10.51
CA THR A 185 29.99 13.04 9.57
C THR A 185 30.01 11.81 8.68
N GLU A 186 29.45 10.72 9.15
CA GLU A 186 29.35 9.45 8.44
C GLU A 186 27.99 8.81 8.74
N ARG A 187 27.32 8.29 7.71
CA ARG A 187 26.04 7.61 7.84
C ARG A 187 26.23 6.21 8.38
N GLU A 188 25.41 5.82 9.35
CA GLU A 188 25.41 4.46 9.85
C GLU A 188 24.84 3.48 8.83
N THR A 189 25.36 2.27 8.81
CA THR A 189 24.89 1.20 7.94
C THR A 189 23.64 0.53 8.51
N LEU A 190 22.66 0.28 7.64
CA LEU A 190 21.39 -0.35 7.96
C LEU A 190 21.16 -1.58 7.09
N TYR A 191 20.92 -2.72 7.71
CA TYR A 191 20.53 -3.95 7.06
C TYR A 191 19.05 -4.24 7.29
N TYR A 192 18.32 -4.52 6.22
CA TYR A 192 16.92 -4.95 6.30
C TYR A 192 16.76 -6.45 6.09
N ILE A 193 16.05 -7.11 7.01
CA ILE A 193 15.58 -8.48 6.88
C ILE A 193 14.08 -8.43 6.54
N ASN A 194 13.72 -8.96 5.35
CA ASN A 194 12.32 -9.03 4.91
C ASN A 194 11.62 -10.20 5.60
N GLY A 195 10.79 -9.94 6.57
CA GLY A 195 10.06 -10.96 7.32
C GLY A 195 8.88 -11.59 6.57
N VAL A 196 9.10 -12.05 5.33
CA VAL A 196 8.08 -12.69 4.47
C VAL A 196 7.97 -14.20 4.64
N SER A 197 8.86 -14.81 5.42
CA SER A 197 8.84 -16.23 5.77
C SER A 197 9.55 -16.44 7.10
N ASN A 198 9.25 -17.55 7.77
CA ASN A 198 9.86 -17.97 9.04
C ASN A 198 11.32 -18.45 8.91
N LYS A 199 11.91 -18.39 7.73
CA LYS A 199 13.34 -18.67 7.46
C LYS A 199 13.83 -17.61 6.52
N GLY A 200 14.95 -16.99 6.86
CA GLY A 200 15.52 -16.08 5.91
C GLY A 200 16.13 -14.81 6.45
N LEU A 201 17.05 -14.95 7.42
CA LEU A 201 17.89 -13.82 7.87
C LEU A 201 18.63 -13.11 6.73
N TYR A 202 18.74 -13.76 5.58
CA TYR A 202 19.40 -13.26 4.36
C TYR A 202 18.42 -12.85 3.26
N LYS A 203 17.11 -12.89 3.51
CA LYS A 203 16.11 -12.31 2.62
C LYS A 203 16.03 -10.81 2.88
N THR A 204 16.37 -10.03 1.86
CA THR A 204 16.50 -8.58 1.96
C THR A 204 16.08 -7.92 0.66
N ALA A 205 16.44 -6.67 0.48
CA ALA A 205 16.29 -5.93 -0.76
C ALA A 205 17.65 -5.38 -1.19
N GLY A 206 17.76 -4.97 -2.44
CA GLY A 206 18.95 -4.35 -3.00
C GLY A 206 18.71 -2.92 -3.45
N LYS A 207 19.69 -2.41 -4.18
CA LYS A 207 19.68 -1.05 -4.75
C LYS A 207 18.41 -0.76 -5.56
N GLY A 208 17.85 0.42 -5.38
CA GLY A 208 16.64 0.86 -6.07
C GLY A 208 15.34 0.29 -5.47
N SER A 209 15.41 -0.45 -4.37
CA SER A 209 14.21 -0.86 -3.63
C SER A 209 13.67 0.26 -2.74
N THR A 210 12.43 0.13 -2.30
CA THR A 210 11.82 1.05 -1.32
C THR A 210 12.64 1.09 -0.02
N ASN A 211 13.16 -0.06 0.44
CA ASN A 211 13.99 -0.11 1.64
C ASN A 211 15.30 0.67 1.47
N SER A 212 15.92 0.60 0.28
CA SER A 212 17.10 1.43 -0.06
C SER A 212 16.75 2.92 -0.06
N ALA A 213 15.62 3.29 -0.68
CA ALA A 213 15.15 4.68 -0.68
C ALA A 213 14.81 5.18 0.74
N CYS A 214 14.13 4.39 1.56
CA CYS A 214 13.85 4.73 2.96
C CYS A 214 15.13 4.89 3.78
N ALA A 215 16.11 4.01 3.60
CA ALA A 215 17.40 4.11 4.27
C ALA A 215 18.08 5.43 3.93
N ASP A 216 18.16 5.80 2.64
CA ASP A 216 18.74 7.07 2.20
C ASP A 216 18.02 8.28 2.80
N LEU A 217 16.68 8.32 2.72
CA LEU A 217 15.86 9.38 3.28
C LEU A 217 15.93 9.47 4.81
N SER A 218 16.31 8.38 5.48
CA SER A 218 16.53 8.31 6.93
C SER A 218 17.99 8.59 7.33
N TYR A 219 18.80 9.10 6.41
CA TYR A 219 20.23 9.40 6.60
C TYR A 219 21.09 8.18 6.94
N THR A 220 20.65 6.97 6.58
CA THR A 220 21.45 5.73 6.73
C THR A 220 22.01 5.27 5.38
N THR A 221 23.00 4.40 5.42
CA THR A 221 23.53 3.73 4.23
C THR A 221 22.96 2.31 4.19
N PHE A 222 22.24 1.98 3.11
CA PHE A 222 21.67 0.64 2.98
C PHE A 222 22.78 -0.39 2.72
N ALA A 223 22.97 -1.32 3.66
CA ALA A 223 24.11 -2.24 3.69
C ALA A 223 24.23 -3.14 2.46
N THR A 224 23.12 -3.41 1.77
CA THR A 224 23.08 -4.29 0.59
C THR A 224 23.15 -3.56 -0.75
N ASP A 225 23.14 -2.24 -0.79
CA ASP A 225 23.23 -1.48 -2.06
C ASP A 225 24.54 -1.75 -2.83
N ALA A 226 25.63 -2.00 -2.12
CA ALA A 226 26.90 -2.35 -2.72
C ALA A 226 27.02 -3.85 -3.08
N LEU A 227 26.10 -4.68 -2.60
CA LEU A 227 26.13 -6.12 -2.77
C LEU A 227 25.12 -6.62 -3.82
N ILE A 228 24.05 -5.88 -4.01
CA ILE A 228 22.91 -6.27 -4.86
C ILE A 228 22.52 -5.09 -5.75
N GLU A 229 22.88 -5.15 -7.02
CA GLU A 229 22.66 -4.10 -8.04
C GLU A 229 21.19 -3.96 -8.50
N SER A 230 20.31 -4.82 -8.05
CA SER A 230 18.88 -4.80 -8.41
C SER A 230 18.03 -4.94 -7.15
N PRO A 231 16.72 -4.65 -7.19
CA PRO A 231 15.82 -4.88 -6.08
C PRO A 231 15.60 -6.38 -5.78
N ALA A 232 16.67 -7.19 -5.90
CA ALA A 232 16.67 -8.61 -5.56
C ALA A 232 16.35 -8.84 -4.08
N ASN A 233 15.97 -10.05 -3.74
CA ASN A 233 15.39 -10.37 -2.44
C ASN A 233 16.27 -11.29 -1.57
N LYS A 234 17.55 -11.45 -1.91
CA LYS A 234 18.47 -12.30 -1.14
C LYS A 234 19.92 -11.83 -1.27
N VAL A 235 20.65 -11.84 -0.16
CA VAL A 235 22.09 -11.59 -0.09
C VAL A 235 22.84 -12.84 0.36
N ASP A 236 24.10 -12.95 -0.03
CA ASP A 236 25.01 -13.99 0.48
C ASP A 236 25.35 -13.71 1.95
N SER A 237 25.37 -14.78 2.77
CA SER A 237 25.60 -14.66 4.22
C SER A 237 26.98 -14.13 4.56
N GLU A 238 28.03 -14.61 3.87
CA GLU A 238 29.41 -14.15 4.12
C GLU A 238 29.55 -12.67 3.72
N ALA A 239 28.90 -12.26 2.62
CA ALA A 239 28.93 -10.88 2.14
C ALA A 239 28.32 -9.92 3.16
N ILE A 240 27.12 -10.19 3.68
CA ILE A 240 26.46 -9.27 4.63
C ILE A 240 27.13 -9.29 6.01
N LEU A 241 27.60 -10.44 6.46
CA LEU A 241 28.40 -10.52 7.70
C LEU A 241 29.72 -9.77 7.56
N GLY A 242 30.34 -9.78 6.36
CA GLY A 242 31.54 -9.00 6.04
C GLY A 242 31.32 -7.49 6.05
N VAL A 243 30.13 -7.01 5.64
CA VAL A 243 29.74 -5.58 5.80
C VAL A 243 29.63 -5.19 7.26
N ASN A 244 29.21 -6.14 8.12
CA ASN A 244 29.04 -5.95 9.55
C ASN A 244 28.16 -4.72 9.90
N PRO A 245 26.88 -4.71 9.50
CA PRO A 245 26.00 -3.56 9.67
C PRO A 245 25.88 -3.10 11.13
N GLN A 246 25.77 -1.79 11.32
CA GLN A 246 25.65 -1.16 12.64
C GLN A 246 24.22 -1.21 13.17
N ASN A 247 23.25 -1.34 12.27
CA ASN A 247 21.83 -1.44 12.60
C ASN A 247 21.18 -2.54 11.75
N ILE A 248 20.23 -3.27 12.34
CA ILE A 248 19.44 -4.30 11.66
C ILE A 248 17.96 -4.01 11.91
N MET A 249 17.15 -3.99 10.85
CA MET A 249 15.69 -3.92 10.93
C MET A 249 15.07 -5.20 10.37
N ILE A 250 14.12 -5.75 11.10
CA ILE A 250 13.39 -6.97 10.72
C ILE A 250 11.93 -6.59 10.53
N GLY A 251 11.44 -6.67 9.28
CA GLY A 251 10.06 -6.34 8.95
C GLY A 251 9.16 -7.55 8.71
N GLY A 252 7.89 -7.30 8.45
CA GLY A 252 6.89 -8.29 8.09
C GLY A 252 6.38 -9.17 9.23
N ILE A 253 5.46 -10.07 8.88
CA ILE A 253 4.71 -10.87 9.85
C ILE A 253 5.56 -11.89 10.63
N TYR A 254 6.75 -12.24 10.15
CA TYR A 254 7.67 -13.17 10.82
C TYR A 254 8.75 -12.45 11.65
N GLN A 255 8.68 -11.14 11.83
CA GLN A 255 9.73 -10.37 12.48
C GLN A 255 10.10 -10.86 13.88
N HIS A 256 9.14 -11.31 14.68
CA HIS A 256 9.43 -11.82 16.02
C HIS A 256 10.21 -13.13 16.00
N VAL A 257 9.83 -14.06 15.12
CA VAL A 257 10.54 -15.35 14.94
C VAL A 257 11.96 -15.12 14.41
N LEU A 258 12.10 -14.23 13.42
CA LEU A 258 13.41 -13.93 12.84
C LEU A 258 14.31 -13.14 13.81
N TYR A 259 13.74 -12.31 14.68
CA TYR A 259 14.49 -11.66 15.75
C TYR A 259 15.08 -12.70 16.72
N ASP A 260 14.25 -13.64 17.19
CA ASP A 260 14.68 -14.70 18.10
C ASP A 260 15.73 -15.62 17.42
N GLU A 261 15.56 -15.95 16.12
CA GLU A 261 16.55 -16.69 15.32
C GLU A 261 17.86 -15.92 15.22
N LEU A 262 17.85 -14.66 14.84
CA LEU A 262 19.04 -13.83 14.68
C LEU A 262 19.82 -13.72 16.00
N MET A 263 19.13 -13.46 17.11
CA MET A 263 19.75 -13.31 18.43
C MET A 263 20.32 -14.62 18.97
N SER A 264 19.86 -15.79 18.53
CA SER A 264 20.35 -17.09 18.92
C SER A 264 21.40 -17.71 17.99
N THR A 265 21.56 -17.14 16.79
CA THR A 265 22.48 -17.68 15.76
C THR A 265 23.91 -17.22 16.02
N SER A 266 24.84 -18.15 16.23
CA SER A 266 26.22 -17.89 16.63
C SER A 266 27.01 -17.02 15.64
N GLU A 267 26.73 -17.14 14.33
CA GLU A 267 27.42 -16.36 13.29
C GLU A 267 27.13 -14.85 13.38
N TRP A 268 25.95 -14.46 13.91
CA TRP A 268 25.58 -13.06 14.15
C TRP A 268 26.06 -12.51 15.49
N SER A 269 26.52 -13.35 16.41
CA SER A 269 26.92 -12.93 17.76
C SER A 269 28.06 -11.89 17.79
N ASN A 270 28.86 -11.86 16.75
CA ASN A 270 29.96 -10.89 16.58
C ASN A 270 29.59 -9.64 15.78
N ASN A 271 28.40 -9.61 15.19
CA ASN A 271 27.92 -8.46 14.43
C ASN A 271 27.76 -7.21 15.31
N THR A 272 28.10 -6.05 14.78
CA THR A 272 28.08 -4.77 15.51
C THR A 272 26.68 -4.42 15.99
N ALA A 273 25.64 -4.57 15.16
CA ALA A 273 24.26 -4.30 15.56
C ALA A 273 23.81 -5.20 16.71
N VAL A 274 24.13 -6.49 16.65
CA VAL A 274 23.74 -7.46 17.70
C VAL A 274 24.43 -7.13 19.03
N LYS A 275 25.75 -6.83 19.01
CA LYS A 275 26.50 -6.47 20.20
C LYS A 275 26.01 -5.20 20.88
N ASN A 276 25.59 -4.22 20.08
CA ASN A 276 25.13 -2.91 20.56
C ASN A 276 23.63 -2.88 20.89
N GLY A 277 22.89 -3.96 20.60
CA GLY A 277 21.44 -4.00 20.76
C GLY A 277 20.65 -3.23 19.70
N ASN A 278 21.28 -2.89 18.58
CA ASN A 278 20.69 -2.14 17.47
C ASN A 278 19.96 -3.07 16.49
N VAL A 279 19.12 -3.93 17.01
CA VAL A 279 18.27 -4.85 16.23
C VAL A 279 16.81 -4.48 16.52
N PHE A 280 16.16 -3.93 15.51
CA PHE A 280 14.83 -3.36 15.63
C PHE A 280 13.79 -4.20 14.86
N LYS A 281 12.62 -4.36 15.43
CA LYS A 281 11.45 -4.84 14.71
C LYS A 281 10.76 -3.64 14.06
N VAL A 282 10.42 -3.77 12.78
CA VAL A 282 9.70 -2.71 12.06
C VAL A 282 8.27 -2.59 12.60
N PRO A 283 7.78 -1.38 12.89
CA PRO A 283 6.39 -1.19 13.27
C PRO A 283 5.41 -1.82 12.28
N MET A 284 4.28 -2.30 12.79
CA MET A 284 3.25 -2.95 11.99
C MET A 284 1.88 -2.37 12.32
N GLY A 285 1.32 -1.67 11.36
CA GLY A 285 -0.03 -1.14 11.39
C GLY A 285 -0.93 -1.81 10.36
N ILE A 286 -1.55 -1.06 9.47
CA ILE A 286 -2.33 -1.59 8.34
C ILE A 286 -1.47 -2.57 7.53
N SER A 287 -0.20 -2.21 7.35
CA SER A 287 0.86 -3.08 6.84
C SER A 287 2.15 -2.91 7.63
N ALA A 288 3.18 -3.71 7.36
CA ALA A 288 4.52 -3.42 7.86
C ALA A 288 5.01 -2.10 7.26
N TRP A 289 5.51 -1.16 8.08
CA TRP A 289 5.84 0.20 7.65
C TRP A 289 6.91 0.28 6.55
N ASN A 290 7.74 -0.74 6.41
CA ASN A 290 8.73 -0.85 5.32
C ASN A 290 8.14 -1.37 4.00
N ARG A 291 6.82 -1.50 3.90
CA ARG A 291 6.09 -1.85 2.67
C ARG A 291 5.68 -0.61 1.90
N TYR A 292 4.97 -0.82 0.80
CA TYR A 292 4.46 0.24 -0.07
C TYR A 292 3.15 0.87 0.46
N GLY A 293 2.83 0.73 1.77
CA GLY A 293 1.69 1.36 2.41
C GLY A 293 1.93 2.84 2.71
N ILE A 294 0.89 3.51 3.24
CA ILE A 294 1.00 4.93 3.61
C ILE A 294 1.90 5.16 4.84
N GLU A 295 2.13 4.13 5.64
CA GLU A 295 2.97 4.21 6.85
C GLU A 295 4.45 4.51 6.53
N ILE A 296 4.86 4.43 5.26
CA ILE A 296 6.19 4.86 4.82
C ILE A 296 6.47 6.31 5.21
N ALA A 297 5.46 7.16 5.29
CA ALA A 297 5.60 8.57 5.67
C ALA A 297 6.12 8.75 7.10
N ILE A 298 5.76 7.87 8.03
CA ILE A 298 6.26 7.90 9.42
C ILE A 298 7.42 6.92 9.65
N MET A 299 7.62 5.97 8.74
CA MET A 299 8.76 5.06 8.77
C MET A 299 10.10 5.79 8.66
N ILE A 300 10.18 6.83 7.82
CA ILE A 300 11.38 7.62 7.58
C ILE A 300 11.87 8.29 8.87
N PRO A 301 11.07 9.15 9.56
CA PRO A 301 11.52 9.74 10.82
C PRO A 301 11.67 8.70 11.95
N TRP A 302 10.86 7.65 11.99
CA TRP A 302 11.05 6.56 12.96
C TRP A 302 12.41 5.89 12.81
N THR A 303 12.80 5.54 11.57
CA THR A 303 14.11 4.94 11.30
C THR A 303 15.24 5.86 11.78
N THR A 304 15.14 7.16 11.47
CA THR A 304 16.13 8.14 11.91
C THR A 304 16.20 8.21 13.45
N ALA A 305 15.04 8.22 14.12
CA ALA A 305 14.98 8.32 15.59
C ALA A 305 15.61 7.11 16.29
N VAL A 306 15.38 5.89 15.79
CA VAL A 306 15.93 4.68 16.43
C VAL A 306 17.41 4.47 16.11
N VAL A 307 17.88 4.93 14.95
CA VAL A 307 19.30 4.83 14.56
C VAL A 307 20.12 5.94 15.22
N TYR A 308 19.63 7.17 15.24
CA TYR A 308 20.35 8.35 15.72
C TYR A 308 19.79 8.86 17.04
N GLN A 309 19.69 7.97 18.04
CA GLN A 309 19.22 8.30 19.38
C GLN A 309 20.00 9.46 20.00
N GLY A 310 19.27 10.44 20.53
CA GLY A 310 19.86 11.65 21.12
C GLY A 310 20.32 12.72 20.14
N ILE A 311 20.24 12.46 18.82
CA ILE A 311 20.50 13.44 17.75
C ILE A 311 19.18 13.88 17.12
N PHE A 312 18.31 12.91 16.79
CA PHE A 312 16.98 13.14 16.23
C PHE A 312 15.93 12.80 17.30
N ASP A 313 15.42 13.85 17.95
CA ASP A 313 14.35 13.72 18.94
C ASP A 313 12.99 13.81 18.22
N TYR A 314 12.18 12.75 18.35
CA TYR A 314 10.91 12.60 17.65
C TYR A 314 9.92 11.77 18.49
N ASP A 315 8.81 12.41 18.89
CA ASP A 315 7.76 11.72 19.67
C ASP A 315 6.96 10.78 18.75
N ILE A 316 7.53 9.63 18.48
CA ILE A 316 6.96 8.65 17.56
C ILE A 316 5.62 8.09 18.06
N VAL A 317 5.38 8.04 19.38
CA VAL A 317 4.10 7.53 19.93
C VAL A 317 2.99 8.50 19.58
N GLN A 318 3.18 9.80 19.86
CA GLN A 318 2.19 10.82 19.53
C GLN A 318 1.99 10.94 18.03
N GLU A 319 3.07 10.92 17.25
CA GLU A 319 3.01 10.98 15.79
C GLU A 319 2.26 9.77 15.19
N THR A 320 2.42 8.58 15.78
CA THR A 320 1.65 7.41 15.35
C THR A 320 0.15 7.61 15.61
N ILE A 321 -0.23 8.11 16.77
CA ILE A 321 -1.64 8.42 17.11
C ILE A 321 -2.21 9.44 16.13
N ASP A 322 -1.49 10.53 15.90
CA ASP A 322 -1.94 11.63 15.05
C ASP A 322 -2.04 11.20 13.58
N PHE A 323 -1.09 10.39 13.10
CA PHE A 323 -1.08 9.84 11.75
C PHE A 323 -2.33 9.00 11.45
N TYR A 324 -2.64 8.01 12.29
CA TYR A 324 -3.81 7.15 12.07
C TYR A 324 -5.12 7.93 12.21
N LYS A 325 -5.20 8.84 13.17
CA LYS A 325 -6.36 9.71 13.33
C LYS A 325 -6.60 10.58 12.09
N GLU A 326 -5.54 11.16 11.54
CA GLU A 326 -5.61 12.08 10.42
C GLU A 326 -5.94 11.36 9.11
N PHE A 327 -5.26 10.25 8.82
CA PHE A 327 -5.34 9.62 7.50
C PHE A 327 -6.33 8.47 7.45
N SER A 328 -6.41 7.63 8.48
CA SER A 328 -7.32 6.48 8.51
C SER A 328 -8.63 6.75 9.26
N GLY A 329 -8.79 7.94 9.89
CA GLY A 329 -9.95 8.24 10.72
C GLY A 329 -10.01 7.43 12.03
N TYR A 330 -8.97 6.66 12.35
CA TYR A 330 -8.94 5.78 13.52
C TYR A 330 -8.12 6.39 14.66
N THR A 331 -8.74 6.55 15.84
CA THR A 331 -8.06 7.11 17.01
C THR A 331 -7.45 5.99 17.84
N LEU A 332 -6.13 5.85 17.77
CA LEU A 332 -5.37 4.94 18.62
C LEU A 332 -5.33 5.42 20.06
N THR A 333 -5.37 4.49 21.01
CA THR A 333 -4.90 4.74 22.36
C THR A 333 -3.36 4.73 22.38
N GLU A 334 -2.73 5.33 23.39
CA GLU A 334 -1.28 5.27 23.59
C GLU A 334 -0.76 3.82 23.62
N GLN A 335 -1.49 2.93 24.30
CA GLN A 335 -1.15 1.50 24.37
C GLN A 335 -1.21 0.83 22.98
N GLN A 336 -2.18 1.17 22.13
CA GLN A 336 -2.29 0.65 20.78
C GLN A 336 -1.16 1.19 19.88
N ALA A 337 -0.77 2.46 20.05
CA ALA A 337 0.39 3.01 19.35
C ALA A 337 1.68 2.24 19.72
N HIS A 338 1.89 1.91 20.98
CA HIS A 338 2.99 1.04 21.41
C HIS A 338 2.93 -0.34 20.78
N TYR A 339 1.74 -0.96 20.68
CA TYR A 339 1.59 -2.26 20.02
C TYR A 339 2.00 -2.21 18.54
N ILE A 340 1.60 -1.16 17.81
CA ILE A 340 2.03 -0.93 16.44
C ILE A 340 3.56 -0.79 16.36
N LEU A 341 4.15 0.04 17.23
CA LEU A 341 5.59 0.31 17.25
C LEU A 341 6.43 -0.93 17.59
N GLU A 342 5.88 -1.84 18.37
CA GLU A 342 6.52 -3.12 18.75
C GLU A 342 6.20 -4.26 17.75
N GLY A 343 5.39 -4.00 16.72
CA GLY A 343 4.95 -4.98 15.74
C GLY A 343 4.03 -6.06 16.32
N LEU A 344 3.19 -5.68 17.28
CA LEU A 344 2.20 -6.54 17.94
C LEU A 344 0.81 -6.37 17.28
N MET A 345 -0.06 -7.35 17.49
CA MET A 345 -1.48 -7.27 17.12
C MET A 345 -2.24 -6.26 18.01
N PRO A 346 -3.46 -5.84 17.64
CA PRO A 346 -4.32 -5.00 18.48
C PRO A 346 -4.57 -5.56 19.87
N SER A 347 -4.50 -6.90 20.05
CA SER A 347 -4.60 -7.58 21.34
C SER A 347 -3.34 -7.45 22.21
N GLY A 348 -2.23 -6.92 21.69
CA GLY A 348 -0.92 -6.90 22.33
C GLY A 348 -0.14 -8.21 22.19
N GLU A 349 -0.66 -9.18 21.46
CA GLU A 349 0.02 -10.45 21.21
C GLU A 349 0.94 -10.36 19.98
N LYS A 350 1.97 -11.21 19.92
CA LYS A 350 2.80 -11.36 18.73
C LYS A 350 1.95 -11.91 17.58
N GLN A 351 2.07 -11.33 16.39
CA GLN A 351 1.43 -11.90 15.21
C GLN A 351 2.09 -13.25 14.90
N ILE A 352 1.28 -14.29 14.85
CA ILE A 352 1.69 -15.63 14.45
C ILE A 352 1.28 -15.76 12.98
N ALA A 353 2.24 -15.87 12.10
CA ALA A 353 1.97 -16.23 10.71
C ALA A 353 1.62 -17.71 10.63
N ASN A 354 0.45 -18.00 10.09
CA ASN A 354 -0.03 -19.36 9.85
C ASN A 354 0.71 -20.07 8.71
#